data_560b9dc3829587d9dba8fe173c86eae2
#
_entry.id   560b9dc3829587d9dba8fe173c86eae2
#
_cell.length_a   1.000
_cell.length_b   1.000
_cell.length_c   1.000
_cell.angle_alpha   90.00
_cell.angle_beta   90.00
_cell.angle_gamma   90.00
#
_symmetry.space_group_name_H-M   'P 1'
#
loop_
_entity.id
_entity.type
_entity.pdbx_description
1 polymer ?
#
loop_
_entity_poly.entity_id
_entity_poly.type
_entity_poly.pdbx_seq_one_letter_code
_entity_poly.pdbx_strand_id
1 'polypeptide(L)'
;MTKGIILYQSKYGATKKYADWLQEATQFDCMETKKATLAAVQPYETIVLMGGVYASGVAGLSFLKKNISALKGKRIFLFASGASPYDEAAIQQGKEHNLKGDLAGLPFFYGQGAWNMAGMTFGDRMLCKMLLKAVAKQDPSTYEPWQKALMEAGPDNVCDWTDKANLEPLLTAING
;
A
#
# COMPACT_ATOMS: atom_id res chain seq x y z
N MET A 1 1.57 26.74 -3.15
CA MET A 1 1.21 25.31 -3.12
C MET A 1 2.49 24.52 -2.85
N THR A 2 2.45 23.62 -1.88
CA THR A 2 3.59 22.76 -1.56
C THR A 2 3.88 21.82 -2.74
N LYS A 3 5.14 21.80 -3.22
CA LYS A 3 5.51 20.93 -4.33
C LYS A 3 5.62 19.48 -3.84
N GLY A 4 4.72 18.62 -4.29
CA GLY A 4 4.66 17.22 -3.86
C GLY A 4 4.83 16.22 -5.00
N ILE A 5 5.25 15.00 -4.65
CA ILE A 5 5.37 13.88 -5.56
C ILE A 5 4.78 12.61 -4.96
N ILE A 6 4.06 11.87 -5.78
CA ILE A 6 3.52 10.55 -5.50
C ILE A 6 4.43 9.52 -6.20
N LEU A 7 5.01 8.63 -5.41
CA LEU A 7 5.79 7.49 -5.88
C LEU A 7 4.96 6.24 -5.67
N TYR A 8 4.53 5.56 -6.72
CA TYR A 8 3.70 4.37 -6.55
C TYR A 8 4.36 3.11 -7.12
N GLN A 9 4.07 1.97 -6.50
CA GLN A 9 4.39 0.65 -7.04
C GLN A 9 3.15 -0.24 -6.95
N SER A 10 2.60 -0.56 -8.11
CA SER A 10 1.40 -1.37 -8.26
C SER A 10 1.67 -2.57 -9.15
N LYS A 11 1.22 -3.76 -8.73
CA LYS A 11 1.34 -4.99 -9.51
C LYS A 11 0.04 -5.31 -10.24
N TYR A 12 -1.09 -5.07 -9.60
CA TYR A 12 -2.42 -5.46 -10.09
C TYR A 12 -3.42 -4.30 -10.19
N GLY A 13 -2.97 -3.06 -10.07
CA GLY A 13 -3.75 -1.88 -10.39
C GLY A 13 -4.37 -1.13 -9.21
N ALA A 14 -4.65 -1.75 -8.07
CA ALA A 14 -5.31 -1.09 -6.95
C ALA A 14 -4.51 0.10 -6.39
N THR A 15 -3.22 -0.07 -6.15
CA THR A 15 -2.35 1.02 -5.69
C THR A 15 -2.28 2.15 -6.71
N LYS A 16 -2.22 1.82 -8.01
CA LYS A 16 -2.22 2.84 -9.07
C LYS A 16 -3.50 3.65 -9.06
N LYS A 17 -4.64 3.01 -8.87
CA LYS A 17 -5.95 3.67 -8.77
C LYS A 17 -5.99 4.68 -7.62
N TYR A 18 -5.46 4.32 -6.45
CA TYR A 18 -5.28 5.25 -5.34
C TYR A 18 -4.32 6.40 -5.68
N ALA A 19 -3.22 6.12 -6.37
CA ALA A 19 -2.26 7.14 -6.78
C ALA A 19 -2.89 8.15 -7.76
N ASP A 20 -3.69 7.68 -8.71
CA ASP A 20 -4.42 8.53 -9.66
C ASP A 20 -5.42 9.44 -8.92
N TRP A 21 -6.19 8.91 -7.98
CA TRP A 21 -7.12 9.70 -7.16
C TRP A 21 -6.43 10.73 -6.28
N LEU A 22 -5.28 10.35 -5.68
CA LEU A 22 -4.49 11.28 -4.88
C LEU A 22 -3.89 12.39 -5.76
N GLN A 23 -3.43 12.06 -6.96
CA GLN A 23 -2.95 13.03 -7.93
C GLN A 23 -4.04 14.03 -8.34
N GLU A 24 -5.26 13.55 -8.62
CA GLU A 24 -6.42 14.42 -8.90
C GLU A 24 -6.69 15.40 -7.75
N ALA A 25 -6.62 14.91 -6.50
CA ALA A 25 -6.96 15.71 -5.33
C ALA A 25 -5.87 16.73 -4.95
N THR A 26 -4.59 16.39 -5.17
CA THR A 26 -3.46 17.21 -4.69
C THR A 26 -2.75 17.98 -5.79
N GLN A 27 -2.93 17.59 -7.05
CA GLN A 27 -2.18 18.07 -8.21
C GLN A 27 -0.66 17.82 -8.08
N PHE A 28 -0.27 16.84 -7.28
CA PHE A 28 1.13 16.42 -7.15
C PHE A 28 1.60 15.71 -8.41
N ASP A 29 2.90 15.80 -8.70
CA ASP A 29 3.51 14.96 -9.72
C ASP A 29 3.40 13.48 -9.31
N CYS A 30 3.29 12.57 -10.28
CA CYS A 30 3.10 11.14 -10.02
C CYS A 30 4.01 10.31 -10.91
N MET A 31 4.73 9.34 -10.32
CA MET A 31 5.55 8.40 -11.09
C MET A 31 5.66 7.03 -10.42
N GLU A 32 5.98 6.02 -11.22
CA GLU A 32 6.33 4.70 -10.68
C GLU A 32 7.64 4.77 -9.90
N THR A 33 7.67 4.17 -8.71
CA THR A 33 8.86 4.11 -7.84
C THR A 33 10.08 3.50 -8.56
N LYS A 34 9.85 2.57 -9.48
CA LYS A 34 10.93 1.96 -10.29
C LYS A 34 11.67 2.96 -11.19
N LYS A 35 11.03 4.05 -11.56
CA LYS A 35 11.60 5.13 -12.38
C LYS A 35 12.16 6.27 -11.54
N ALA A 36 11.90 6.27 -10.23
CA ALA A 36 12.34 7.32 -9.32
C ALA A 36 13.85 7.24 -9.06
N THR A 37 14.50 8.38 -9.13
CA THR A 37 15.87 8.57 -8.67
C THR A 37 15.89 9.59 -7.54
N LEU A 38 16.92 9.58 -6.70
CA LEU A 38 17.06 10.59 -5.65
C LEU A 38 17.04 12.00 -6.24
N ALA A 39 17.77 12.24 -7.32
CA ALA A 39 17.83 13.55 -7.99
C ALA A 39 16.47 14.02 -8.48
N ALA A 40 15.64 13.11 -9.01
CA ALA A 40 14.30 13.45 -9.47
C ALA A 40 13.34 13.80 -8.31
N VAL A 41 13.54 13.20 -7.13
CA VAL A 41 12.67 13.38 -5.96
C VAL A 41 13.13 14.55 -5.08
N GLN A 42 14.41 14.89 -5.10
CA GLN A 42 15.02 15.92 -4.27
C GLN A 42 14.32 17.31 -4.34
N PRO A 43 13.79 17.78 -5.48
CA PRO A 43 13.15 19.10 -5.56
C PRO A 43 11.79 19.21 -4.83
N TYR A 44 11.19 18.08 -4.42
CA TYR A 44 9.87 18.08 -3.78
C TYR A 44 9.98 18.20 -2.26
N GLU A 45 9.05 18.92 -1.66
CA GLU A 45 8.92 19.09 -0.21
C GLU A 45 8.12 17.97 0.44
N THR A 46 7.09 17.49 -0.28
CA THR A 46 6.21 16.41 0.17
C THR A 46 6.38 15.19 -0.74
N ILE A 47 6.59 14.03 -0.14
CA ILE A 47 6.75 12.75 -0.82
C ILE A 47 5.70 11.79 -0.27
N VAL A 48 4.88 11.22 -1.14
CA VAL A 48 3.94 10.15 -0.78
C VAL A 48 4.38 8.88 -1.48
N LEU A 49 4.79 7.86 -0.73
CA LEU A 49 5.06 6.54 -1.29
C LEU A 49 3.82 5.67 -1.12
N MET A 50 3.33 5.12 -2.23
CA MET A 50 2.15 4.27 -2.28
C MET A 50 2.52 2.87 -2.79
N GLY A 51 2.27 1.83 -2.00
CA GLY A 51 2.66 0.47 -2.35
C GLY A 51 1.62 -0.60 -2.02
N GLY A 52 1.51 -1.60 -2.88
CA GLY A 52 0.73 -2.80 -2.57
C GLY A 52 1.42 -3.63 -1.49
N VAL A 53 0.63 -4.28 -0.63
CA VAL A 53 1.12 -5.20 0.38
C VAL A 53 1.26 -6.60 -0.22
N TYR A 54 2.46 -7.14 -0.20
CA TYR A 54 2.77 -8.50 -0.63
C TYR A 54 3.62 -9.18 0.44
N ALA A 55 3.14 -10.33 0.93
CA ALA A 55 3.82 -11.06 2.01
C ALA A 55 4.24 -10.13 3.19
N SER A 56 3.33 -9.30 3.64
CA SER A 56 3.50 -8.29 4.71
C SER A 56 4.43 -7.12 4.39
N GLY A 57 5.12 -7.11 3.25
CA GLY A 57 5.97 -6.01 2.80
C GLY A 57 5.24 -5.02 1.90
N VAL A 58 5.54 -3.73 2.05
CA VAL A 58 5.01 -2.66 1.17
C VAL A 58 5.93 -2.49 -0.03
N ALA A 59 5.37 -2.66 -1.23
CA ALA A 59 6.12 -2.52 -2.48
C ALA A 59 6.64 -1.09 -2.65
N GLY A 60 7.86 -0.96 -3.16
CA GLY A 60 8.50 0.35 -3.38
C GLY A 60 9.21 0.92 -2.15
N LEU A 61 9.01 0.38 -0.95
CA LEU A 61 9.60 0.89 0.29
C LEU A 61 11.14 0.88 0.27
N SER A 62 11.75 0.02 -0.53
CA SER A 62 13.21 -0.02 -0.74
C SER A 62 13.79 1.31 -1.22
N PHE A 63 13.02 2.10 -1.98
CA PHE A 63 13.43 3.44 -2.40
C PHE A 63 13.64 4.36 -1.19
N LEU A 64 12.68 4.40 -0.25
CA LEU A 64 12.82 5.19 0.97
C LEU A 64 13.93 4.65 1.85
N LYS A 65 14.03 3.34 2.07
CA LYS A 65 15.09 2.73 2.86
C LYS A 65 16.49 3.14 2.38
N LYS A 66 16.69 3.20 1.07
CA LYS A 66 17.97 3.58 0.47
C LYS A 66 18.27 5.08 0.58
N ASN A 67 17.24 5.92 0.54
CA ASN A 67 17.42 7.36 0.33
C ASN A 67 16.99 8.22 1.53
N ILE A 68 16.45 7.64 2.60
CA ILE A 68 15.82 8.38 3.71
C ILE A 68 16.75 9.43 4.34
N SER A 69 18.03 9.11 4.47
CA SER A 69 19.02 10.05 5.03
C SER A 69 19.19 11.30 4.18
N ALA A 70 19.09 11.18 2.86
CA ALA A 70 19.19 12.30 1.93
C ALA A 70 17.86 13.08 1.78
N LEU A 71 16.76 12.53 2.30
CA LEU A 71 15.42 13.12 2.27
C LEU A 71 15.03 13.74 3.62
N LYS A 72 15.97 13.90 4.55
CA LYS A 72 15.74 14.55 5.85
C LYS A 72 15.18 15.96 5.65
N GLY A 73 14.19 16.31 6.50
CA GLY A 73 13.50 17.60 6.44
C GLY A 73 12.33 17.66 5.46
N LYS A 74 12.10 16.61 4.68
CA LYS A 74 10.92 16.49 3.81
C LYS A 74 9.74 15.86 4.56
N ARG A 75 8.52 16.21 4.14
CA ARG A 75 7.29 15.57 4.61
C ARG A 75 7.11 14.27 3.84
N ILE A 76 7.21 13.14 4.51
CA ILE A 76 7.14 11.81 3.88
C ILE A 76 5.98 11.04 4.47
N PHE A 77 5.12 10.51 3.61
CA PHE A 77 3.95 9.72 3.97
C PHE A 77 4.01 8.36 3.26
N LEU A 78 3.56 7.31 3.94
CA LEU A 78 3.42 5.99 3.37
C LEU A 78 1.96 5.57 3.32
N PHE A 79 1.47 5.18 2.15
CA PHE A 79 0.16 4.60 1.95
C PHE A 79 0.30 3.17 1.44
N ALA A 80 -0.27 2.22 2.16
CA ALA A 80 -0.28 0.81 1.78
C ALA A 80 -1.67 0.40 1.28
N SER A 81 -1.73 -0.48 0.29
CA SER A 81 -2.99 -1.09 -0.16
C SER A 81 -2.88 -2.61 -0.21
N GLY A 82 -3.89 -3.30 0.30
CA GLY A 82 -3.93 -4.75 0.36
C GLY A 82 -5.36 -5.29 0.31
N ALA A 83 -5.51 -6.60 0.16
CA ALA A 83 -6.83 -7.23 0.08
C ALA A 83 -7.59 -7.23 1.42
N SER A 84 -6.88 -7.12 2.55
CA SER A 84 -7.51 -7.13 3.87
C SER A 84 -8.39 -5.90 4.10
N PRO A 85 -9.55 -6.05 4.75
CA PRO A 85 -10.30 -4.89 5.24
C PRO A 85 -9.48 -4.09 6.26
N TYR A 86 -9.90 -2.87 6.54
CA TYR A 86 -9.27 -2.06 7.57
C TYR A 86 -9.41 -2.75 8.93
N ASP A 87 -8.28 -2.94 9.60
CA ASP A 87 -8.20 -3.43 10.98
C ASP A 87 -7.03 -2.72 11.66
N GLU A 88 -7.33 -2.00 12.73
CA GLU A 88 -6.35 -1.13 13.39
C GLU A 88 -5.13 -1.90 13.92
N ALA A 89 -5.35 -3.08 14.51
CA ALA A 89 -4.27 -3.91 15.03
C ALA A 89 -3.39 -4.45 13.91
N ALA A 90 -3.98 -4.92 12.81
CA ALA A 90 -3.25 -5.41 11.64
C ALA A 90 -2.45 -4.29 10.96
N ILE A 91 -3.01 -3.09 10.90
CA ILE A 91 -2.33 -1.91 10.32
C ILE A 91 -1.16 -1.50 11.21
N GLN A 92 -1.33 -1.47 12.53
CA GLN A 92 -0.25 -1.19 13.46
C GLN A 92 0.89 -2.22 13.32
N GLN A 93 0.58 -3.50 13.24
CA GLN A 93 1.57 -4.55 12.97
C GLN A 93 2.28 -4.35 11.62
N GLY A 94 1.52 -4.02 10.57
CA GLY A 94 2.05 -3.70 9.26
C GLY A 94 3.01 -2.51 9.28
N LYS A 95 2.66 -1.46 10.02
CA LYS A 95 3.51 -0.29 10.26
C LYS A 95 4.82 -0.70 10.95
N GLU A 96 4.75 -1.41 12.06
CA GLU A 96 5.92 -1.86 12.82
C GLU A 96 6.82 -2.81 12.02
N HIS A 97 6.23 -3.66 11.19
CA HIS A 97 6.97 -4.57 10.33
C HIS A 97 7.76 -3.82 9.25
N ASN A 98 7.17 -2.81 8.63
CA ASN A 98 7.72 -2.11 7.46
C ASN A 98 8.56 -0.89 7.83
N LEU A 99 8.16 -0.13 8.85
CA LEU A 99 8.81 1.12 9.25
C LEU A 99 9.75 0.88 10.43
N LYS A 100 11.00 0.51 10.11
CA LYS A 100 12.07 0.28 11.10
C LYS A 100 13.21 1.27 10.90
N GLY A 101 14.01 1.49 11.95
CA GLY A 101 15.16 2.38 11.91
C GLY A 101 14.74 3.82 11.54
N ASP A 102 15.39 4.42 10.56
CA ASP A 102 15.14 5.80 10.13
C ASP A 102 13.73 6.03 9.55
N LEU A 103 12.97 4.98 9.28
CA LEU A 103 11.58 5.06 8.82
C LEU A 103 10.54 4.98 9.95
N ALA A 104 10.94 4.65 11.18
CA ALA A 104 10.02 4.30 12.27
C ALA A 104 8.98 5.39 12.63
N GLY A 105 9.30 6.66 12.38
CA GLY A 105 8.41 7.78 12.68
C GLY A 105 7.48 8.21 11.52
N LEU A 106 7.55 7.55 10.37
CA LEU A 106 6.76 7.98 9.21
C LEU A 106 5.26 7.71 9.42
N PRO A 107 4.40 8.66 9.05
CA PRO A 107 2.97 8.44 8.98
C PRO A 107 2.62 7.31 8.01
N PHE A 108 1.77 6.39 8.46
CA PHE A 108 1.35 5.20 7.72
C PHE A 108 -0.16 5.18 7.55
N PHE A 109 -0.63 5.06 6.32
CA PHE A 109 -2.04 5.03 5.94
C PHE A 109 -2.35 3.75 5.17
N TYR A 110 -3.61 3.36 5.16
CA TYR A 110 -4.03 2.13 4.51
C TYR A 110 -5.37 2.31 3.77
N GLY A 111 -5.48 1.65 2.63
CA GLY A 111 -6.73 1.49 1.90
C GLY A 111 -6.92 0.07 1.42
N GLN A 112 -8.13 -0.48 1.56
CA GLN A 112 -8.42 -1.80 1.00
C GLN A 112 -8.28 -1.76 -0.52
N GLY A 113 -7.66 -2.78 -1.09
CA GLY A 113 -7.34 -2.85 -2.51
C GLY A 113 -8.33 -3.72 -3.29
N ALA A 114 -7.80 -4.66 -4.04
CA ALA A 114 -8.58 -5.54 -4.91
C ALA A 114 -8.06 -6.97 -4.85
N TRP A 115 -8.92 -7.91 -5.29
CA TRP A 115 -8.60 -9.31 -5.40
C TRP A 115 -9.03 -9.84 -6.77
N ASN A 116 -8.12 -10.44 -7.51
CA ASN A 116 -8.39 -11.09 -8.79
C ASN A 116 -7.32 -12.15 -9.07
N MET A 117 -7.56 -13.39 -8.65
CA MET A 117 -6.59 -14.46 -8.86
C MET A 117 -6.39 -14.81 -10.33
N ALA A 118 -7.40 -14.64 -11.17
CA ALA A 118 -7.28 -14.92 -12.62
C ALA A 118 -6.27 -13.97 -13.29
N GLY A 119 -6.18 -12.74 -12.81
CA GLY A 119 -5.22 -11.74 -13.29
C GLY A 119 -3.81 -11.85 -12.68
N MET A 120 -3.59 -12.73 -11.71
CA MET A 120 -2.29 -12.89 -11.06
C MET A 120 -1.31 -13.69 -11.93
N THR A 121 0.00 -13.43 -11.71
CA THR A 121 1.06 -14.29 -12.24
C THR A 121 0.88 -15.72 -11.74
N PHE A 122 1.45 -16.70 -12.44
CA PHE A 122 1.38 -18.10 -12.03
C PHE A 122 1.89 -18.33 -10.60
N GLY A 123 3.04 -17.71 -10.25
CA GLY A 123 3.63 -17.83 -8.91
C GLY A 123 2.75 -17.25 -7.81
N ASP A 124 2.22 -16.04 -7.99
CA ASP A 124 1.33 -15.41 -7.01
C ASP A 124 0.03 -16.19 -6.85
N ARG A 125 -0.52 -16.67 -7.95
CA ARG A 125 -1.74 -17.51 -7.93
C ARG A 125 -1.52 -18.81 -7.16
N MET A 126 -0.36 -19.44 -7.34
CA MET A 126 -0.01 -20.66 -6.60
C MET A 126 0.12 -20.38 -5.10
N LEU A 127 0.80 -19.30 -4.72
CA LEU A 127 0.92 -18.86 -3.31
C LEU A 127 -0.46 -18.58 -2.70
N CYS A 128 -1.33 -17.87 -3.41
CA CYS A 128 -2.69 -17.58 -2.96
C CYS A 128 -3.52 -18.86 -2.81
N LYS A 129 -3.39 -19.82 -3.72
CA LYS A 129 -4.05 -21.14 -3.59
C LYS A 129 -3.57 -21.91 -2.37
N MET A 130 -2.28 -21.87 -2.08
CA MET A 130 -1.73 -22.51 -0.87
C MET A 130 -2.26 -21.83 0.39
N LEU A 131 -2.32 -20.49 0.40
CA LEU A 131 -2.86 -19.71 1.51
C LEU A 131 -4.34 -20.03 1.75
N LEU A 132 -5.17 -20.02 0.70
CA LEU A 132 -6.58 -20.40 0.78
C LEU A 132 -6.77 -21.80 1.39
N LYS A 133 -5.97 -22.77 0.93
CA LYS A 133 -6.00 -24.14 1.48
C LYS A 133 -5.56 -24.20 2.95
N ALA A 134 -4.59 -23.38 3.35
CA ALA A 134 -4.13 -23.33 4.73
C ALA A 134 -5.20 -22.73 5.65
N VAL A 135 -5.82 -21.61 5.23
CA VAL A 135 -6.91 -20.95 5.99
C VAL A 135 -8.15 -21.87 6.07
N ALA A 136 -8.52 -22.56 4.97
CA ALA A 136 -9.66 -23.46 4.94
C ALA A 136 -9.56 -24.65 5.92
N LYS A 137 -8.37 -24.96 6.43
CA LYS A 137 -8.17 -26.00 7.46
C LYS A 137 -8.40 -25.52 8.88
N GLN A 138 -8.53 -24.21 9.08
CA GLN A 138 -8.78 -23.60 10.38
C GLN A 138 -10.27 -23.53 10.65
N ASP A 139 -10.65 -23.40 11.94
CA ASP A 139 -12.04 -23.16 12.33
C ASP A 139 -12.49 -21.77 11.84
N PRO A 140 -13.55 -21.67 11.01
CA PRO A 140 -14.04 -20.38 10.52
C PRO A 140 -14.39 -19.37 11.61
N SER A 141 -14.75 -19.85 12.82
CA SER A 141 -15.03 -18.98 13.96
C SER A 141 -13.79 -18.23 14.49
N THR A 142 -12.60 -18.71 14.16
CA THR A 142 -11.31 -18.13 14.60
C THR A 142 -10.67 -17.25 13.53
N TYR A 143 -11.30 -17.06 12.37
CA TYR A 143 -10.73 -16.29 11.29
C TYR A 143 -10.52 -14.81 11.67
N GLU A 144 -9.31 -14.34 11.43
CA GLU A 144 -9.01 -12.91 11.42
C GLU A 144 -9.72 -12.18 10.25
N PRO A 145 -9.88 -10.85 10.30
CA PRO A 145 -10.56 -10.08 9.26
C PRO A 145 -10.03 -10.36 7.84
N TRP A 146 -8.72 -10.47 7.67
CA TRP A 146 -8.11 -10.76 6.37
C TRP A 146 -8.40 -12.20 5.88
N GLN A 147 -8.50 -13.17 6.80
CA GLN A 147 -8.85 -14.54 6.46
C GLN A 147 -10.30 -14.66 6.00
N LYS A 148 -11.21 -13.95 6.66
CA LYS A 148 -12.62 -13.85 6.24
C LYS A 148 -12.73 -13.28 4.83
N ALA A 149 -12.10 -12.11 4.57
CA ALA A 149 -12.10 -11.49 3.25
C ALA A 149 -11.50 -12.41 2.17
N LEU A 150 -10.41 -13.10 2.49
CA LEU A 150 -9.77 -14.06 1.60
C LEU A 150 -10.68 -15.24 1.24
N MET A 151 -11.37 -15.80 2.23
CA MET A 151 -12.27 -16.94 2.02
C MET A 151 -13.56 -16.54 1.29
N GLU A 152 -14.09 -15.34 1.56
CA GLU A 152 -15.24 -14.77 0.85
C GLU A 152 -14.91 -14.48 -0.62
N ALA A 153 -13.74 -13.92 -0.89
CA ALA A 153 -13.28 -13.66 -2.24
C ALA A 153 -13.02 -14.97 -3.00
N GLY A 154 -12.37 -15.93 -2.36
CA GLY A 154 -12.08 -17.23 -2.96
C GLY A 154 -11.20 -17.14 -4.21
N PRO A 155 -11.08 -18.26 -4.97
CA PRO A 155 -10.22 -18.33 -6.14
C PRO A 155 -10.83 -17.73 -7.42
N ASP A 156 -12.16 -17.63 -7.50
CA ASP A 156 -12.89 -17.39 -8.74
C ASP A 156 -13.52 -16.00 -8.82
N ASN A 157 -13.64 -15.31 -7.69
CA ASN A 157 -14.24 -13.99 -7.64
C ASN A 157 -13.24 -12.89 -7.97
N VAL A 158 -13.76 -11.84 -8.60
CA VAL A 158 -13.06 -10.56 -8.79
C VAL A 158 -13.69 -9.55 -7.84
N CYS A 159 -12.90 -9.05 -6.91
CA CYS A 159 -13.35 -8.08 -5.92
C CYS A 159 -12.54 -6.79 -6.05
N ASP A 160 -13.22 -5.66 -6.09
CA ASP A 160 -12.63 -4.33 -6.02
C ASP A 160 -13.22 -3.60 -4.80
N TRP A 161 -12.42 -3.47 -3.75
CA TRP A 161 -12.78 -2.80 -2.51
C TRP A 161 -12.14 -1.40 -2.39
N THR A 162 -11.54 -0.91 -3.49
CA THR A 162 -10.93 0.43 -3.48
C THR A 162 -11.99 1.50 -3.30
N ASP A 163 -11.75 2.44 -2.39
CA ASP A 163 -12.63 3.56 -2.12
C ASP A 163 -11.81 4.84 -1.91
N LYS A 164 -12.21 5.93 -2.56
CA LYS A 164 -11.58 7.26 -2.39
C LYS A 164 -11.59 7.72 -0.93
N ALA A 165 -12.60 7.35 -0.16
CA ALA A 165 -12.71 7.68 1.27
C ALA A 165 -11.49 7.20 2.08
N ASN A 166 -10.82 6.12 1.65
CA ASN A 166 -9.59 5.65 2.30
C ASN A 166 -8.42 6.64 2.18
N LEU A 167 -8.48 7.63 1.30
CA LEU A 167 -7.47 8.67 1.17
C LEU A 167 -7.69 9.88 2.10
N GLU A 168 -8.87 10.03 2.71
CA GLU A 168 -9.20 11.18 3.56
C GLU A 168 -8.20 11.40 4.72
N PRO A 169 -7.77 10.36 5.47
CA PRO A 169 -6.77 10.57 6.52
C PRO A 169 -5.42 11.07 5.98
N LEU A 170 -5.00 10.56 4.83
CA LEU A 170 -3.77 10.99 4.17
C LEU A 170 -3.89 12.42 3.65
N LEU A 171 -5.00 12.77 3.01
CA LEU A 171 -5.26 14.13 2.52
C LEU A 171 -5.29 15.14 3.66
N THR A 172 -5.91 14.79 4.78
CA THR A 172 -5.90 15.62 6.00
C THR A 172 -4.47 15.85 6.47
N ALA A 173 -3.65 14.81 6.53
CA ALA A 173 -2.25 14.92 6.94
C ALA A 173 -1.37 15.72 5.96
N ILE A 174 -1.66 15.68 4.65
CA ILE A 174 -0.94 16.46 3.64
C ILE A 174 -1.27 17.96 3.79
N ASN A 175 -2.52 18.30 4.11
CA ASN A 175 -3.00 19.67 4.17
C ASN A 175 -2.73 20.37 5.53
N GLY A 176 -2.45 19.60 6.58
CA GLY A 176 -2.06 20.10 7.91
C GLY A 176 -0.57 20.34 8.00
#